data_5265f8ff739be84169f6a1f6e6f9a4cf
#
_entry.id   5265f8ff739be84169f6a1f6e6f9a4cf
#
_cell.length_a   1.000
_cell.length_b   1.000
_cell.length_c   1.000
_cell.angle_alpha   90.00
_cell.angle_beta   90.00
_cell.angle_gamma   90.00
#
_symmetry.space_group_name_H-M   'P 1'
#
loop_
_entity.id
_entity.type
_entity.pdbx_description
1 polymer ?
#
loop_
_entity_poly.entity_id
_entity_poly.type
_entity_poly.pdbx_seq_one_letter_code
_entity_poly.pdbx_strand_id
1 'polypeptide(L)'
;MKKFYAVIAMVIFVTGCNFQQPDDLKMISATELNQIMQNEDIFLVDVHTPEQQHIKGTDLFIPYNEIAKYQDKLPKDKNTAIYLYCEGGPMGNAAAKSLYELGYRNVTNLDGGAKAWKKAGLDLD
;
A
#
# COMPACT_ATOMS: atom_id res chain seq x y z
N MET A 1 -13.57 -4.36 59.99
CA MET A 1 -12.76 -5.06 58.98
C MET A 1 -13.15 -4.59 57.60
N LYS A 2 -12.29 -3.83 56.98
CA LYS A 2 -12.49 -3.41 55.60
C LYS A 2 -11.89 -4.46 54.66
N LYS A 3 -12.73 -5.15 53.93
CA LYS A 3 -12.28 -6.04 52.88
C LYS A 3 -12.04 -5.22 51.62
N PHE A 4 -10.75 -5.12 51.24
CA PHE A 4 -10.40 -4.55 49.95
C PHE A 4 -10.54 -5.60 48.87
N TYR A 5 -11.54 -5.43 48.03
CA TYR A 5 -11.65 -6.24 46.83
C TYR A 5 -10.77 -5.58 45.76
N ALA A 6 -9.65 -6.20 45.50
CA ALA A 6 -8.85 -5.82 44.36
C ALA A 6 -9.60 -6.27 43.11
N VAL A 7 -10.22 -5.34 42.41
CA VAL A 7 -10.74 -5.60 41.09
C VAL A 7 -9.53 -5.64 40.14
N ILE A 8 -9.08 -6.84 39.85
CA ILE A 8 -8.09 -7.02 38.81
C ILE A 8 -8.84 -6.83 37.49
N ALA A 9 -8.70 -5.64 36.91
CA ALA A 9 -9.16 -5.40 35.55
C ALA A 9 -8.23 -6.19 34.63
N MET A 10 -8.71 -7.35 34.16
CA MET A 10 -8.03 -8.15 33.17
C MET A 10 -8.14 -7.41 31.84
N VAL A 11 -7.10 -6.65 31.50
CA VAL A 11 -6.98 -6.05 30.18
C VAL A 11 -6.67 -7.15 29.21
N ILE A 12 -7.68 -7.60 28.48
CA ILE A 12 -7.49 -8.56 27.39
C ILE A 12 -6.92 -7.78 26.22
N PHE A 13 -5.61 -7.87 26.01
CA PHE A 13 -5.03 -7.44 24.75
C PHE A 13 -5.39 -8.46 23.69
N VAL A 14 -6.40 -8.14 22.90
CA VAL A 14 -6.68 -8.90 21.69
C VAL A 14 -5.66 -8.47 20.65
N THR A 15 -4.51 -9.13 20.63
CA THR A 15 -3.60 -9.04 19.49
C THR A 15 -4.21 -9.85 18.36
N GLY A 16 -5.16 -9.26 17.66
CA GLY A 16 -5.64 -9.84 16.43
C GLY A 16 -4.55 -9.72 15.38
N CYS A 17 -4.05 -10.85 14.88
CA CYS A 17 -3.30 -10.86 13.63
C CYS A 17 -4.29 -10.48 12.53
N ASN A 18 -4.46 -9.19 12.30
CA ASN A 18 -5.30 -8.73 11.23
C ASN A 18 -4.49 -8.73 9.94
N PHE A 19 -4.89 -9.58 8.99
CA PHE A 19 -4.49 -9.48 7.59
C PHE A 19 -5.14 -8.26 6.91
N GLN A 20 -5.56 -7.28 7.71
CA GLN A 20 -6.17 -6.06 7.21
C GLN A 20 -5.10 -5.12 6.69
N GLN A 21 -5.48 -4.32 5.70
CA GLN A 21 -4.66 -3.20 5.27
C GLN A 21 -4.35 -2.29 6.47
N PRO A 22 -3.19 -1.63 6.50
CA PRO A 22 -2.88 -0.66 7.53
C PRO A 22 -3.99 0.39 7.64
N ASP A 23 -4.37 0.77 8.88
CA ASP A 23 -5.48 1.70 9.13
C ASP A 23 -5.27 3.07 8.48
N ASP A 24 -4.03 3.47 8.29
CA ASP A 24 -3.62 4.74 7.68
C ASP A 24 -3.22 4.61 6.21
N LEU A 25 -3.52 3.47 5.58
CA LEU A 25 -3.31 3.31 4.14
C LEU A 25 -4.23 4.25 3.37
N LYS A 26 -3.61 5.09 2.57
CA LYS A 26 -4.33 5.99 1.67
C LYS A 26 -4.75 5.25 0.41
N MET A 27 -5.98 5.51 -0.03
CA MET A 27 -6.49 5.03 -1.30
C MET A 27 -6.70 6.22 -2.23
N ILE A 28 -6.44 6.04 -3.51
CA ILE A 28 -6.59 7.10 -4.51
C ILE A 28 -7.32 6.55 -5.74
N SER A 29 -8.17 7.38 -6.35
CA SER A 29 -8.81 7.02 -7.61
C SER A 29 -7.85 7.16 -8.79
N ALA A 30 -8.17 6.48 -9.90
CA ALA A 30 -7.38 6.59 -11.13
C ALA A 30 -7.31 8.04 -11.64
N THR A 31 -8.41 8.76 -11.59
CA THR A 31 -8.46 10.16 -12.04
C THR A 31 -7.59 11.05 -11.18
N GLU A 32 -7.64 10.89 -9.86
CA GLU A 32 -6.81 11.68 -8.94
C GLU A 32 -5.33 11.34 -9.10
N LEU A 33 -4.99 10.07 -9.24
CA LEU A 33 -3.60 9.64 -9.48
C LEU A 33 -3.07 10.25 -10.78
N ASN A 34 -3.86 10.22 -11.85
CA ASN A 34 -3.49 10.83 -13.12
C ASN A 34 -3.21 12.34 -12.98
N GLN A 35 -4.04 13.05 -12.23
CA GLN A 35 -3.83 14.49 -11.97
C GLN A 35 -2.54 14.75 -11.22
N ILE A 36 -2.23 13.94 -10.22
CA ILE A 36 -0.99 14.04 -9.46
C ILE A 36 0.22 13.81 -10.39
N MET A 37 0.17 12.77 -11.21
CA MET A 37 1.25 12.42 -12.14
C MET A 37 1.50 13.49 -13.21
N GLN A 38 0.48 14.27 -13.55
CA GLN A 38 0.63 15.39 -14.50
C GLN A 38 1.33 16.61 -13.88
N ASN A 39 1.29 16.77 -12.56
CA ASN A 39 1.76 17.95 -11.86
C ASN A 39 3.04 17.74 -11.07
N GLU A 40 3.39 16.50 -10.76
CA GLU A 40 4.59 16.18 -9.98
C GLU A 40 5.14 14.81 -10.32
N ASP A 41 6.43 14.62 -10.06
CA ASP A 41 7.07 13.32 -10.14
C ASP A 41 6.70 12.50 -8.89
N ILE A 42 6.25 11.27 -9.10
CA ILE A 42 5.92 10.35 -8.03
C ILE A 42 6.73 9.06 -8.18
N PHE A 43 6.83 8.31 -7.10
CA PHE A 43 7.39 6.97 -7.13
C PHE A 43 6.23 5.97 -7.22
N LEU A 44 6.06 5.35 -8.40
CA LEU A 44 4.94 4.46 -8.71
C LEU A 44 5.44 3.03 -8.91
N VAL A 45 4.87 2.10 -8.17
CA VAL A 45 5.26 0.69 -8.17
C VAL A 45 4.09 -0.19 -8.59
N ASP A 46 4.31 -1.02 -9.60
CA ASP A 46 3.41 -2.10 -9.96
C ASP A 46 3.75 -3.34 -9.13
N VAL A 47 2.77 -3.85 -8.39
CA VAL A 47 2.97 -5.02 -7.52
C VAL A 47 2.17 -6.23 -7.97
N HIS A 48 1.52 -6.15 -9.13
CA HIS A 48 0.73 -7.25 -9.67
C HIS A 48 1.60 -8.38 -10.21
N THR A 49 1.33 -9.60 -9.80
CA THR A 49 2.00 -10.79 -10.34
C THR A 49 0.96 -11.75 -10.91
N PRO A 50 1.19 -12.38 -12.08
CA PRO A 50 2.36 -12.21 -12.97
C PRO A 50 2.42 -10.81 -13.59
N GLU A 51 3.62 -10.41 -14.00
CA GLU A 51 3.83 -9.10 -14.64
C GLU A 51 2.96 -8.95 -15.89
N GLN A 52 2.33 -7.79 -15.99
CA GLN A 52 1.47 -7.40 -17.12
C GLN A 52 1.90 -6.02 -17.63
N GLN A 53 1.11 -5.45 -18.53
CA GLN A 53 1.34 -4.07 -18.95
C GLN A 53 1.26 -3.12 -17.76
N HIS A 54 2.18 -2.17 -17.71
CA HIS A 54 2.26 -1.19 -16.63
C HIS A 54 1.52 0.10 -16.99
N ILE A 55 1.08 0.81 -15.96
CA ILE A 55 0.65 2.20 -16.13
C ILE A 55 1.83 3.00 -16.65
N LYS A 56 1.60 3.83 -17.67
CA LYS A 56 2.64 4.72 -18.20
C LYS A 56 3.18 5.61 -17.09
N GLY A 57 4.50 5.58 -16.90
CA GLY A 57 5.15 6.30 -15.80
C GLY A 57 5.45 5.46 -14.57
N THR A 58 5.21 4.15 -14.63
CA THR A 58 5.62 3.22 -13.57
C THR A 58 7.13 3.17 -13.45
N ASP A 59 7.64 3.36 -12.23
CA ASP A 59 9.07 3.40 -11.97
C ASP A 59 9.66 2.02 -11.71
N LEU A 60 8.88 1.12 -11.10
CA LEU A 60 9.39 -0.14 -10.62
C LEU A 60 8.30 -1.21 -10.63
N PHE A 61 8.69 -2.43 -10.96
CA PHE A 61 7.86 -3.61 -10.77
C PHE A 61 8.47 -4.48 -9.67
N ILE A 62 7.66 -4.75 -8.63
CA ILE A 62 8.00 -5.70 -7.57
C ILE A 62 6.77 -6.53 -7.26
N PRO A 63 6.80 -7.87 -7.38
CA PRO A 63 5.69 -8.70 -6.95
C PRO A 63 5.27 -8.38 -5.51
N TYR A 64 3.97 -8.32 -5.26
CA TYR A 64 3.40 -7.90 -3.96
C TYR A 64 3.94 -8.70 -2.76
N ASN A 65 4.32 -9.94 -2.98
CA ASN A 65 4.84 -10.86 -1.94
C ASN A 65 6.36 -10.88 -1.85
N GLU A 66 7.05 -10.01 -2.59
CA GLU A 66 8.51 -9.95 -2.62
C GLU A 66 9.06 -8.56 -2.26
N ILE A 67 8.27 -7.73 -1.61
CA ILE A 67 8.66 -6.33 -1.29
C ILE A 67 9.97 -6.29 -0.48
N ALA A 68 10.10 -7.11 0.55
CA ALA A 68 11.29 -7.14 1.39
C ALA A 68 12.55 -7.55 0.61
N LYS A 69 12.41 -8.43 -0.37
CA LYS A 69 13.52 -8.91 -1.21
C LYS A 69 14.13 -7.80 -2.07
N TYR A 70 13.31 -6.83 -2.47
CA TYR A 70 13.72 -5.71 -3.33
C TYR A 70 13.80 -4.38 -2.58
N GLN A 71 13.98 -4.43 -1.28
CA GLN A 71 14.02 -3.23 -0.43
C GLN A 71 15.11 -2.24 -0.88
N ASP A 72 16.22 -2.71 -1.41
CA ASP A 72 17.32 -1.89 -1.91
C ASP A 72 16.93 -1.01 -3.11
N LYS A 73 15.85 -1.35 -3.79
CA LYS A 73 15.30 -0.58 -4.93
C LYS A 73 14.28 0.47 -4.52
N LEU A 74 13.84 0.43 -3.28
CA LEU A 74 12.88 1.39 -2.73
C LEU A 74 13.59 2.66 -2.24
N PRO A 75 12.86 3.79 -2.11
CA PRO A 75 13.45 4.99 -1.54
C PRO A 75 14.05 4.74 -0.17
N LYS A 76 15.24 5.29 0.10
CA LYS A 76 15.91 5.14 1.40
C LYS A 76 15.20 5.93 2.49
N ASP A 77 14.66 7.09 2.15
CA ASP A 77 13.86 7.90 3.06
C ASP A 77 12.49 7.25 3.24
N LYS A 78 12.21 6.81 4.46
CA LYS A 78 10.96 6.12 4.81
C LYS A 78 9.73 7.02 4.79
N ASN A 79 9.90 8.33 4.69
CA ASN A 79 8.82 9.29 4.55
C ASN A 79 8.50 9.62 3.08
N THR A 80 9.27 9.11 2.15
CA THR A 80 8.99 9.28 0.72
C THR A 80 7.63 8.70 0.37
N ALA A 81 6.83 9.45 -0.38
CA ALA A 81 5.54 8.98 -0.86
C ALA A 81 5.74 7.85 -1.88
N ILE A 82 5.13 6.71 -1.60
CA ILE A 82 5.12 5.54 -2.49
C ILE A 82 3.68 5.30 -2.93
N TYR A 83 3.47 5.30 -4.23
CA TYR A 83 2.21 4.91 -4.84
C TYR A 83 2.34 3.50 -5.39
N LEU A 84 1.36 2.65 -5.10
CA LEU A 84 1.34 1.30 -5.65
C LEU A 84 0.02 0.99 -6.32
N TYR A 85 0.07 -0.02 -7.17
CA TYR A 85 -1.13 -0.59 -7.76
C TYR A 85 -0.91 -2.06 -8.11
N CYS A 86 -2.02 -2.78 -8.16
CA CYS A 86 -2.10 -4.10 -8.79
C CYS A 86 -3.16 -4.06 -9.89
N GLU A 87 -3.70 -5.18 -10.28
CA GLU A 87 -4.77 -5.19 -11.28
C GLU A 87 -6.12 -4.75 -10.73
N GLY A 88 -6.51 -5.25 -9.54
CA GLY A 88 -7.83 -5.01 -8.95
C GLY A 88 -7.86 -4.49 -7.51
N GLY A 89 -6.74 -4.49 -6.80
CA GLY A 89 -6.63 -3.92 -5.45
C GLY A 89 -6.03 -4.81 -4.36
N PRO A 90 -6.38 -6.11 -4.20
CA PRO A 90 -5.94 -6.92 -3.05
C PRO A 90 -4.43 -7.09 -2.91
N MET A 91 -3.71 -7.28 -4.02
CA MET A 91 -2.25 -7.42 -4.01
C MET A 91 -1.60 -6.11 -3.57
N GLY A 92 -2.16 -4.95 -3.94
CA GLY A 92 -1.71 -3.65 -3.49
C GLY A 92 -1.81 -3.49 -1.97
N ASN A 93 -2.90 -3.95 -1.37
CA ASN A 93 -3.07 -3.91 0.08
C ASN A 93 -2.03 -4.79 0.79
N ALA A 94 -1.75 -5.97 0.27
CA ALA A 94 -0.71 -6.86 0.81
C ALA A 94 0.69 -6.24 0.70
N ALA A 95 1.01 -5.62 -0.44
CA ALA A 95 2.26 -4.92 -0.63
C ALA A 95 2.40 -3.72 0.32
N ALA A 96 1.34 -2.96 0.52
CA ALA A 96 1.31 -1.84 1.47
C ALA A 96 1.65 -2.30 2.89
N LYS A 97 1.07 -3.41 3.32
CA LYS A 97 1.39 -4.00 4.63
C LYS A 97 2.88 -4.31 4.76
N SER A 98 3.48 -4.93 3.73
CA SER A 98 4.92 -5.21 3.72
C SER A 98 5.75 -3.94 3.79
N LEU A 99 5.37 -2.88 3.09
CA LEU A 99 6.03 -1.58 3.17
C LEU A 99 5.96 -0.97 4.57
N TYR A 100 4.81 -1.04 5.23
CA TYR A 100 4.66 -0.59 6.61
C TYR A 100 5.57 -1.37 7.56
N GLU A 101 5.68 -2.67 7.40
CA GLU A 101 6.58 -3.51 8.19
C GLU A 101 8.05 -3.10 8.01
N LEU A 102 8.42 -2.58 6.83
CA LEU A 102 9.75 -2.06 6.54
C LEU A 102 9.97 -0.62 7.04
N GLY A 103 8.94 0.02 7.57
CA GLY A 103 9.03 1.37 8.14
C GLY A 103 8.52 2.50 7.25
N TYR A 104 8.05 2.21 6.03
CA TYR A 104 7.46 3.22 5.17
C TYR A 104 6.11 3.67 5.71
N ARG A 105 5.87 4.98 5.75
CA ARG A 105 4.67 5.56 6.38
C ARG A 105 3.80 6.39 5.43
N ASN A 106 4.26 6.61 4.22
CA ASN A 106 3.54 7.42 3.23
C ASN A 106 3.24 6.57 2.00
N VAL A 107 2.28 5.67 2.14
CA VAL A 107 1.92 4.67 1.12
C VAL A 107 0.49 4.91 0.66
N THR A 108 0.30 4.97 -0.65
CA THR A 108 -1.01 5.15 -1.29
C THR A 108 -1.23 4.04 -2.31
N ASN A 109 -2.38 3.36 -2.23
CA ASN A 109 -2.76 2.32 -3.16
C ASN A 109 -3.83 2.83 -4.13
N LEU A 110 -3.66 2.51 -5.42
CA LEU A 110 -4.65 2.85 -6.45
C LEU A 110 -5.90 1.98 -6.27
N ASP A 111 -7.00 2.62 -5.94
CA ASP A 111 -8.29 1.95 -5.80
C ASP A 111 -8.74 1.37 -7.14
N GLY A 112 -9.03 0.08 -7.15
CA GLY A 112 -9.40 -0.66 -8.35
C GLY A 112 -8.24 -0.97 -9.30
N GLY A 113 -7.02 -0.54 -9.00
CA GLY A 113 -5.81 -0.90 -9.72
C GLY A 113 -5.78 -0.53 -11.20
N ALA A 114 -5.02 -1.28 -11.98
CA ALA A 114 -4.89 -1.06 -13.41
C ALA A 114 -6.22 -1.18 -14.16
N LYS A 115 -7.16 -1.99 -13.66
CA LYS A 115 -8.52 -2.07 -14.23
C LYS A 115 -9.23 -0.73 -14.15
N ALA A 116 -9.18 -0.07 -12.99
CA ALA A 116 -9.80 1.25 -12.80
C ALA A 116 -9.11 2.30 -13.68
N TRP A 117 -7.79 2.20 -13.84
CA TRP A 117 -7.01 3.06 -14.71
C TRP A 117 -7.49 2.97 -16.16
N LYS A 118 -7.61 1.76 -16.68
CA LYS A 118 -8.14 1.52 -18.05
C LYS A 118 -9.59 1.99 -18.20
N LYS A 119 -10.42 1.71 -17.20
CA LYS A 119 -11.83 2.11 -17.20
C LYS A 119 -11.99 3.63 -17.24
N ALA A 120 -11.06 4.36 -16.68
CA ALA A 120 -11.00 5.83 -16.73
C ALA A 120 -10.51 6.36 -18.09
N GLY A 121 -10.19 5.49 -19.05
CA GLY A 121 -9.71 5.86 -20.37
C GLY A 121 -8.22 6.23 -20.41
N LEU A 122 -7.44 5.82 -19.41
CA LEU A 122 -6.03 6.14 -19.29
C LEU A 122 -5.15 5.01 -19.84
N ASP A 123 -3.96 5.39 -20.34
CA ASP A 123 -3.11 4.49 -21.11
C ASP A 123 -2.20 3.62 -20.24
N LEU A 124 -2.02 2.39 -20.69
CA LEU A 124 -0.96 1.50 -20.24
C LEU A 124 0.16 1.47 -21.28
N ASP A 125 1.35 1.14 -20.82
CA ASP A 125 2.47 0.84 -21.72
C ASP A 125 2.33 -0.53 -22.37
#